data_5d27917f60e088f04f11e6e51d7c88bf
#
_entry.id   5d27917f60e088f04f11e6e51d7c88bf
#
_cell.length_a   1.000
_cell.length_b   1.000
_cell.length_c   1.000
_cell.angle_alpha   90.00
_cell.angle_beta   90.00
_cell.angle_gamma   90.00
#
_symmetry.space_group_name_H-M   'P 1'
#
loop_
_entity.id
_entity.type
_entity.pdbx_description
1 polymer ?
#
loop_
_entity_poly.entity_id
_entity_poly.type
_entity_poly.pdbx_seq_one_letter_code
_entity_poly.pdbx_strand_id
1 'polypeptide(L)'
;MREILPLRQAQGQNEALLHIVKFGYFSLTDNPPGYGERRANHNQLILDVVEQAIAADQLGYHSAWLPEHHFGLFGVLPVPSQALSFIAARTSRIRLAPGTVVLPINNPVRMAEEYALLDLLSNGRAIFCAGRGYDEREYRGFETPFAESRTRFDEELLLVRKVLSEENVTWSSQHHDIADPITIYPRPVQKPHPPIYVACFSEPTMRMAAENGFNIIFAPFAAAMMFGSLAEAVARFRELATAAGYPDSKAMCSYFTCLADTEAEVRAAQERLLFYLKNVAPAFPSNPETAPPHIRYFVDIVDRINRMRPEDLGERSIVTGTRDQVIEHLGRVEAAGISEVICYFNFGLLPHSQALHQMRRFAAEVMPAFAPEPAVLRV
;
A
#
# COMPACT_ATOMS: atom_id res chain seq x y z
N MET A 1 11.55 -57.39 -1.11
CA MET A 1 10.32 -56.81 -0.56
C MET A 1 10.66 -56.05 0.71
N ARG A 2 10.75 -54.75 0.66
CA ARG A 2 10.70 -53.86 1.80
C ARG A 2 9.86 -52.66 1.34
N GLU A 3 8.68 -52.56 1.96
CA GLU A 3 7.71 -51.49 1.74
C GLU A 3 8.31 -50.15 2.18
N ILE A 4 8.23 -49.18 1.28
CA ILE A 4 8.47 -47.77 1.61
C ILE A 4 7.10 -47.20 1.94
N LEU A 5 6.81 -47.06 3.24
CA LEU A 5 5.66 -46.32 3.74
C LEU A 5 5.89 -44.82 3.54
N PRO A 6 4.86 -44.07 3.11
CA PRO A 6 4.99 -42.63 2.84
C PRO A 6 5.01 -41.82 4.16
N LEU A 7 6.02 -40.95 4.28
CA LEU A 7 6.18 -39.93 5.34
C LEU A 7 5.13 -38.81 5.22
N ARG A 8 3.85 -39.14 5.37
CA ARG A 8 2.74 -38.15 5.40
C ARG A 8 1.66 -38.47 6.42
N GLN A 9 2.03 -38.97 7.59
CA GLN A 9 1.08 -39.14 8.70
C GLN A 9 1.76 -38.86 10.03
N ALA A 10 2.15 -37.62 10.30
CA ALA A 10 2.36 -37.13 11.66
C ALA A 10 2.58 -35.60 11.62
N GLN A 11 1.59 -34.84 11.13
CA GLN A 11 1.44 -33.45 11.56
C GLN A 11 -0.07 -33.22 11.72
N GLY A 12 -0.49 -33.42 12.97
CA GLY A 12 -1.84 -33.15 13.41
C GLY A 12 -2.17 -31.65 13.29
N GLN A 13 -3.32 -31.40 12.73
CA GLN A 13 -4.22 -30.29 13.04
C GLN A 13 -3.57 -28.92 13.29
N ASN A 14 -3.04 -28.32 12.23
CA ASN A 14 -3.13 -26.92 11.96
C ASN A 14 -3.40 -26.82 10.45
N GLU A 15 -4.68 -26.82 10.06
CA GLU A 15 -5.09 -26.28 8.79
C GLU A 15 -4.79 -24.78 8.85
N ALA A 16 -3.53 -24.40 8.63
CA ALA A 16 -3.19 -23.09 8.17
C ALA A 16 -3.95 -22.95 6.85
N LEU A 17 -5.06 -22.19 6.86
CA LEU A 17 -5.69 -21.67 5.66
C LEU A 17 -4.55 -21.16 4.78
N LEU A 18 -4.26 -21.85 3.70
CA LEU A 18 -3.32 -21.39 2.68
C LEU A 18 -3.84 -20.03 2.22
N HIS A 19 -3.28 -18.98 2.77
CA HIS A 19 -3.59 -17.61 2.36
C HIS A 19 -2.96 -17.42 0.99
N ILE A 20 -3.76 -17.64 -0.05
CA ILE A 20 -3.36 -17.36 -1.42
C ILE A 20 -3.14 -15.86 -1.52
N VAL A 21 -1.91 -15.48 -1.91
CA VAL A 21 -1.56 -14.07 -2.09
C VAL A 21 -2.36 -13.47 -3.25
N LYS A 22 -2.90 -12.29 -3.04
CA LYS A 22 -3.62 -11.51 -4.06
C LYS A 22 -2.71 -10.44 -4.65
N PHE A 23 -3.07 -9.95 -5.83
CA PHE A 23 -2.30 -8.91 -6.51
C PHE A 23 -3.16 -7.68 -6.77
N GLY A 24 -2.67 -6.51 -6.39
CA GLY A 24 -3.28 -5.23 -6.66
C GLY A 24 -2.44 -4.38 -7.63
N TYR A 25 -3.07 -3.42 -8.27
CA TYR A 25 -2.41 -2.35 -9.01
C TYR A 25 -2.11 -1.19 -8.07
N PHE A 26 -0.95 -0.56 -8.22
CA PHE A 26 -0.55 0.61 -7.46
C PHE A 26 0.15 1.63 -8.35
N SER A 27 -0.09 2.91 -8.11
CA SER A 27 0.68 4.02 -8.65
C SER A 27 0.85 5.11 -7.60
N LEU A 28 2.01 5.74 -7.57
CA LEU A 28 2.26 6.95 -6.77
C LEU A 28 2.07 8.23 -7.59
N THR A 29 1.71 8.13 -8.87
CA THR A 29 1.62 9.27 -9.80
C THR A 29 2.88 10.14 -9.75
N ASP A 30 4.07 9.51 -9.59
CA ASP A 30 5.34 10.18 -9.37
C ASP A 30 5.72 11.07 -10.56
N ASN A 31 5.92 12.34 -10.28
CA ASN A 31 6.34 13.33 -11.26
C ASN A 31 7.11 14.50 -10.59
N PRO A 32 8.11 14.19 -9.75
CA PRO A 32 8.80 15.19 -8.94
C PRO A 32 9.56 16.20 -9.80
N PRO A 33 9.83 17.41 -9.27
CA PRO A 33 10.63 18.43 -9.96
C PRO A 33 11.99 17.93 -10.43
N GLY A 34 12.62 17.00 -9.72
CA GLY A 34 13.90 16.41 -10.08
C GLY A 34 13.92 15.68 -11.43
N TYR A 35 12.77 15.31 -12.00
CA TYR A 35 12.69 14.78 -13.36
C TYR A 35 13.01 15.81 -14.44
N GLY A 36 13.02 17.12 -14.11
CA GLY A 36 13.36 18.22 -15.01
C GLY A 36 12.47 18.23 -16.26
N GLU A 37 13.08 18.37 -17.43
CA GLU A 37 12.38 18.39 -18.72
C GLU A 37 11.71 17.06 -19.08
N ARG A 38 12.06 15.96 -18.41
CA ARG A 38 11.45 14.65 -18.60
C ARG A 38 10.12 14.47 -17.85
N ARG A 39 9.69 15.45 -17.06
CA ARG A 39 8.39 15.40 -16.38
C ARG A 39 7.26 15.13 -17.37
N ALA A 40 6.40 14.18 -17.02
CA ALA A 40 5.19 13.95 -17.79
C ALA A 40 4.23 15.14 -17.69
N ASN A 41 3.36 15.29 -18.69
CA ASN A 41 2.21 16.18 -18.54
C ASN A 41 1.32 15.67 -17.40
N HIS A 42 1.07 16.49 -16.39
CA HIS A 42 0.36 16.09 -15.17
C HIS A 42 -1.05 15.57 -15.44
N ASN A 43 -1.77 16.25 -16.35
CA ASN A 43 -3.14 15.86 -16.68
C ASN A 43 -3.16 14.48 -17.37
N GLN A 44 -2.25 14.27 -18.32
CA GLN A 44 -2.16 12.99 -19.02
C GLN A 44 -1.74 11.87 -18.07
N LEU A 45 -0.78 12.11 -17.18
CA LEU A 45 -0.35 11.11 -16.19
C LEU A 45 -1.51 10.64 -15.29
N ILE A 46 -2.37 11.55 -14.82
CA ILE A 46 -3.55 11.19 -14.02
C ILE A 46 -4.52 10.35 -14.86
N LEU A 47 -4.80 10.73 -16.11
CA LEU A 47 -5.67 9.97 -17.00
C LEU A 47 -5.10 8.58 -17.30
N ASP A 48 -3.81 8.47 -17.56
CA ASP A 48 -3.12 7.20 -17.79
C ASP A 48 -3.23 6.26 -16.57
N VAL A 49 -3.06 6.79 -15.36
CA VAL A 49 -3.18 6.01 -14.11
C VAL A 49 -4.62 5.55 -13.88
N VAL A 50 -5.61 6.39 -14.17
CA VAL A 50 -7.03 6.00 -14.13
C VAL A 50 -7.31 4.86 -15.12
N GLU A 51 -6.82 4.96 -16.35
CA GLU A 51 -6.99 3.89 -17.35
C GLU A 51 -6.27 2.60 -16.96
N GLN A 52 -5.08 2.68 -16.35
CA GLN A 52 -4.37 1.51 -15.81
C GLN A 52 -5.18 0.84 -14.69
N ALA A 53 -5.79 1.62 -13.78
CA ALA A 53 -6.63 1.08 -12.73
C ALA A 53 -7.90 0.38 -13.27
N ILE A 54 -8.50 0.93 -14.35
CA ILE A 54 -9.63 0.31 -15.03
C ILE A 54 -9.20 -0.99 -15.74
N ALA A 55 -8.04 -0.95 -16.41
CA ALA A 55 -7.47 -2.15 -17.04
C ALA A 55 -7.16 -3.24 -16.00
N ALA A 56 -6.74 -2.87 -14.78
CA ALA A 56 -6.50 -3.81 -13.70
C ALA A 56 -7.76 -4.60 -13.33
N ASP A 57 -8.97 -3.99 -13.30
CA ASP A 57 -10.24 -4.70 -13.11
C ASP A 57 -10.46 -5.76 -14.20
N GLN A 58 -10.21 -5.40 -15.46
CA GLN A 58 -10.38 -6.30 -16.61
C GLN A 58 -9.38 -7.47 -16.58
N LEU A 59 -8.17 -7.22 -16.09
CA LEU A 59 -7.09 -8.19 -15.99
C LEU A 59 -7.19 -9.08 -14.73
N GLY A 60 -8.14 -8.83 -13.84
CA GLY A 60 -8.38 -9.66 -12.64
C GLY A 60 -7.53 -9.29 -11.43
N TYR A 61 -6.92 -8.11 -11.39
CA TYR A 61 -6.30 -7.62 -10.17
C TYR A 61 -7.33 -7.43 -9.06
N HIS A 62 -6.91 -7.67 -7.81
CA HIS A 62 -7.80 -7.64 -6.65
C HIS A 62 -8.15 -6.22 -6.23
N SER A 63 -7.20 -5.31 -6.28
CA SER A 63 -7.36 -3.92 -5.82
C SER A 63 -6.61 -2.91 -6.69
N ALA A 64 -7.04 -1.65 -6.64
CA ALA A 64 -6.35 -0.50 -7.21
C ALA A 64 -6.10 0.53 -6.11
N TRP A 65 -4.84 0.99 -6.02
CA TRP A 65 -4.35 1.89 -4.99
C TRP A 65 -3.82 3.17 -5.60
N LEU A 66 -4.38 4.30 -5.19
CA LEU A 66 -3.98 5.64 -5.67
C LEU A 66 -3.51 6.52 -4.50
N PRO A 67 -2.46 7.33 -4.67
CA PRO A 67 -1.87 8.11 -3.60
C PRO A 67 -2.65 9.38 -3.30
N GLU A 68 -2.34 9.99 -2.18
CA GLU A 68 -2.57 11.41 -1.94
C GLU A 68 -1.21 12.11 -1.87
N HIS A 69 -0.95 13.03 -2.81
CA HIS A 69 0.22 13.90 -2.82
C HIS A 69 -0.14 15.30 -3.29
N HIS A 70 0.46 16.30 -2.67
CA HIS A 70 0.13 17.69 -2.91
C HIS A 70 1.30 18.49 -3.50
N PHE A 71 0.96 19.58 -4.21
CA PHE A 71 1.88 20.59 -4.74
C PHE A 71 2.91 20.05 -5.74
N GLY A 72 2.76 18.83 -6.24
CA GLY A 72 3.64 18.21 -7.23
C GLY A 72 5.07 17.98 -6.75
N LEU A 73 5.27 17.83 -5.44
CA LEU A 73 6.59 17.61 -4.83
C LEU A 73 7.06 16.18 -4.99
N PHE A 74 6.13 15.25 -4.99
CA PHE A 74 6.34 13.83 -5.20
C PHE A 74 5.43 13.33 -6.32
N GLY A 75 4.15 13.11 -6.02
CA GLY A 75 3.10 12.76 -6.96
C GLY A 75 2.22 13.96 -7.32
N VAL A 76 1.25 13.74 -8.22
CA VAL A 76 0.40 14.80 -8.77
C VAL A 76 -1.09 14.56 -8.57
N LEU A 77 -1.48 13.54 -7.82
CA LEU A 77 -2.89 13.25 -7.51
C LEU A 77 -3.23 13.74 -6.09
N PRO A 78 -4.01 14.82 -5.95
CA PRO A 78 -4.26 15.42 -4.63
C PRO A 78 -5.48 14.85 -3.90
N VAL A 79 -6.45 14.25 -4.61
CA VAL A 79 -7.73 13.79 -4.03
C VAL A 79 -8.05 12.39 -4.56
N PRO A 80 -7.52 11.33 -3.92
CA PRO A 80 -7.71 9.96 -4.39
C PRO A 80 -9.20 9.53 -4.39
N SER A 81 -10.03 10.00 -3.45
CA SER A 81 -11.45 9.64 -3.37
C SER A 81 -12.22 9.99 -4.65
N GLN A 82 -11.92 11.13 -5.28
CA GLN A 82 -12.56 11.54 -6.55
C GLN A 82 -12.14 10.64 -7.71
N ALA A 83 -10.84 10.36 -7.84
CA ALA A 83 -10.33 9.46 -8.89
C ALA A 83 -10.85 8.02 -8.70
N LEU A 84 -10.89 7.53 -7.47
CA LEU A 84 -11.43 6.21 -7.13
C LEU A 84 -12.95 6.13 -7.40
N SER A 85 -13.71 7.21 -7.16
CA SER A 85 -15.14 7.26 -7.50
C SER A 85 -15.38 7.20 -9.01
N PHE A 86 -14.54 7.88 -9.80
CA PHE A 86 -14.59 7.80 -11.26
C PHE A 86 -14.24 6.38 -11.76
N ILE A 87 -13.24 5.72 -11.17
CA ILE A 87 -12.88 4.33 -11.47
C ILE A 87 -14.00 3.38 -11.03
N ALA A 88 -14.65 3.63 -9.88
CA ALA A 88 -15.77 2.83 -9.39
C ALA A 88 -16.91 2.71 -10.41
N ALA A 89 -17.22 3.83 -11.10
CA ALA A 89 -18.28 3.87 -12.13
C ALA A 89 -17.92 3.09 -13.40
N ARG A 90 -16.65 2.73 -13.61
CA ARG A 90 -16.15 2.05 -14.81
C ARG A 90 -15.61 0.63 -14.54
N THR A 91 -15.75 0.14 -13.31
CA THR A 91 -15.26 -1.16 -12.86
C THR A 91 -16.33 -1.88 -12.04
N SER A 92 -16.20 -3.20 -11.86
CA SER A 92 -17.23 -3.99 -11.19
C SER A 92 -16.72 -4.90 -10.07
N ARG A 93 -15.41 -5.23 -10.05
CA ARG A 93 -14.84 -6.22 -9.13
C ARG A 93 -13.70 -5.67 -8.28
N ILE A 94 -12.83 -4.87 -8.88
CA ILE A 94 -11.61 -4.36 -8.24
C ILE A 94 -11.96 -3.55 -7.00
N ARG A 95 -11.25 -3.79 -5.90
CA ARG A 95 -11.36 -2.98 -4.70
C ARG A 95 -10.61 -1.66 -4.89
N LEU A 96 -11.05 -0.63 -4.20
CA LEU A 96 -10.63 0.75 -4.43
C LEU A 96 -10.07 1.34 -3.13
N ALA A 97 -8.80 1.70 -3.15
CA ALA A 97 -8.08 2.14 -1.97
C ALA A 97 -7.23 3.40 -2.20
N PRO A 98 -7.19 4.35 -1.25
CA PRO A 98 -6.12 5.32 -1.23
C PRO A 98 -4.81 4.64 -0.82
N GLY A 99 -3.71 5.07 -1.35
CA GLY A 99 -2.40 4.54 -1.00
C GLY A 99 -1.36 5.61 -0.66
N THR A 100 -1.66 6.48 0.34
CA THR A 100 -2.65 6.53 1.42
C THR A 100 -3.39 7.87 1.47
N VAL A 101 -4.44 8.00 2.32
CA VAL A 101 -4.86 9.32 2.82
C VAL A 101 -3.79 9.84 3.78
N VAL A 102 -3.33 11.07 3.58
CA VAL A 102 -2.46 11.77 4.55
C VAL A 102 -3.36 12.36 5.64
N LEU A 103 -3.75 11.51 6.61
CA LEU A 103 -4.85 11.82 7.53
C LEU A 103 -4.65 13.13 8.32
N PRO A 104 -3.46 13.46 8.88
CA PRO A 104 -3.29 14.64 9.71
C PRO A 104 -3.45 16.00 9.01
N ILE A 105 -3.44 16.04 7.67
CA ILE A 105 -3.71 17.27 6.90
C ILE A 105 -5.16 17.33 6.39
N ASN A 106 -5.98 16.34 6.77
CA ASN A 106 -7.38 16.23 6.40
C ASN A 106 -8.28 16.30 7.64
N ASN A 107 -9.56 16.62 7.43
CA ASN A 107 -10.54 16.49 8.50
C ASN A 107 -11.01 15.03 8.59
N PRO A 108 -10.87 14.34 9.75
CA PRO A 108 -11.18 12.91 9.89
C PRO A 108 -12.67 12.57 9.65
N VAL A 109 -13.60 13.47 10.03
CA VAL A 109 -15.03 13.26 9.77
C VAL A 109 -15.31 13.36 8.27
N ARG A 110 -14.71 14.34 7.58
CA ARG A 110 -14.81 14.46 6.11
C ARG A 110 -14.25 13.23 5.40
N MET A 111 -13.12 12.70 5.84
CA MET A 111 -12.57 11.46 5.27
C MET A 111 -13.51 10.27 5.49
N ALA A 112 -14.13 10.16 6.66
CA ALA A 112 -15.12 9.12 6.91
C ALA A 112 -16.34 9.24 5.95
N GLU A 113 -16.87 10.46 5.72
CA GLU A 113 -17.96 10.71 4.76
C GLU A 113 -17.57 10.34 3.32
N GLU A 114 -16.38 10.76 2.86
CA GLU A 114 -15.91 10.49 1.49
C GLU A 114 -15.76 8.99 1.22
N TYR A 115 -15.19 8.25 2.15
CA TYR A 115 -14.99 6.81 1.98
C TYR A 115 -16.25 5.99 2.26
N ALA A 116 -17.18 6.48 3.06
CA ALA A 116 -18.53 5.90 3.16
C ALA A 116 -19.31 6.07 1.85
N LEU A 117 -19.20 7.25 1.21
CA LEU A 117 -19.80 7.51 -0.09
C LEU A 117 -19.14 6.67 -1.20
N LEU A 118 -17.81 6.57 -1.23
CA LEU A 118 -17.10 5.68 -2.16
C LEU A 118 -17.52 4.22 -1.98
N ASP A 119 -17.71 3.77 -0.73
CA ASP A 119 -18.17 2.42 -0.43
C ASP A 119 -19.57 2.14 -1.01
N LEU A 120 -20.49 3.09 -0.85
CA LEU A 120 -21.81 3.02 -1.45
C LEU A 120 -21.74 3.01 -2.99
N LEU A 121 -21.04 3.97 -3.60
CA LEU A 121 -20.93 4.11 -5.06
C LEU A 121 -20.26 2.92 -5.73
N SER A 122 -19.34 2.28 -5.03
CA SER A 122 -18.64 1.07 -5.50
C SER A 122 -19.32 -0.25 -5.14
N ASN A 123 -20.47 -0.21 -4.47
CA ASN A 123 -21.17 -1.40 -3.97
C ASN A 123 -20.29 -2.26 -3.04
N GLY A 124 -19.70 -1.63 -2.00
CA GLY A 124 -18.94 -2.32 -0.97
C GLY A 124 -17.52 -2.70 -1.36
N ARG A 125 -16.90 -1.99 -2.32
CA ARG A 125 -15.52 -2.26 -2.77
C ARG A 125 -14.48 -1.32 -2.17
N ALA A 126 -14.85 -0.31 -1.40
CA ALA A 126 -13.91 0.60 -0.80
C ALA A 126 -13.01 -0.08 0.25
N ILE A 127 -11.79 0.41 0.33
CA ILE A 127 -10.83 0.20 1.40
C ILE A 127 -10.44 1.60 1.91
N PHE A 128 -10.30 1.76 3.21
CA PHE A 128 -9.73 2.97 3.79
C PHE A 128 -8.28 2.68 4.18
N CYS A 129 -7.33 3.43 3.64
CA CYS A 129 -5.94 3.31 4.06
C CYS A 129 -5.38 4.68 4.41
N ALA A 130 -4.83 4.80 5.59
CA ALA A 130 -4.29 6.03 6.11
C ALA A 130 -2.79 5.95 6.37
N GLY A 131 -2.13 7.07 6.16
CA GLY A 131 -0.74 7.31 6.51
C GLY A 131 -0.60 8.65 7.21
N ARG A 132 0.51 8.79 7.94
CA ARG A 132 0.83 10.04 8.62
C ARG A 132 1.36 11.12 7.66
N GLY A 133 1.90 10.70 6.51
CA GLY A 133 2.68 11.59 5.68
C GLY A 133 4.08 11.87 6.27
N TYR A 134 4.96 12.38 5.44
CA TYR A 134 6.36 12.66 5.80
C TYR A 134 6.88 13.96 5.18
N ASP A 135 6.16 14.56 4.23
CA ASP A 135 6.57 15.81 3.58
C ASP A 135 6.04 17.02 4.35
N GLU A 136 6.93 17.68 5.09
CA GLU A 136 6.58 18.88 5.87
C GLU A 136 5.99 20.01 5.01
N ARG A 137 6.30 20.04 3.69
CA ARG A 137 5.76 21.06 2.79
C ARG A 137 4.27 20.89 2.53
N GLU A 138 3.78 19.62 2.53
CA GLU A 138 2.35 19.34 2.46
C GLU A 138 1.66 19.86 3.72
N TYR A 139 2.22 19.59 4.89
CA TYR A 139 1.69 20.10 6.17
C TYR A 139 1.63 21.62 6.21
N ARG A 140 2.68 22.31 5.76
CA ARG A 140 2.70 23.79 5.70
C ARG A 140 1.65 24.32 4.72
N GLY A 141 1.44 23.67 3.60
CA GLY A 141 0.44 24.05 2.61
C GLY A 141 -0.99 23.96 3.12
N PHE A 142 -1.24 23.08 4.08
CA PHE A 142 -2.54 22.92 4.76
C PHE A 142 -2.56 23.53 6.18
N GLU A 143 -1.57 24.34 6.53
CA GLU A 143 -1.48 25.07 7.81
C GLU A 143 -1.56 24.12 9.04
N THR A 144 -1.16 22.86 8.88
CA THR A 144 -1.13 21.87 9.98
C THR A 144 0.28 21.75 10.54
N PRO A 145 0.47 21.85 11.87
CA PRO A 145 1.78 21.71 12.47
C PRO A 145 2.37 20.31 12.29
N PHE A 146 3.50 20.20 11.60
CA PHE A 146 4.15 18.91 11.33
C PHE A 146 4.58 18.16 12.61
N ALA A 147 4.93 18.91 13.67
CA ALA A 147 5.27 18.35 14.98
C ALA A 147 4.11 17.57 15.62
N GLU A 148 2.87 17.89 15.27
CA GLU A 148 1.67 17.22 15.77
C GLU A 148 1.26 16.00 14.93
N SER A 149 1.97 15.73 13.81
CA SER A 149 1.60 14.70 12.85
C SER A 149 1.36 13.32 13.47
N ARG A 150 2.11 12.97 14.52
CA ARG A 150 1.96 11.68 15.20
C ARG A 150 0.70 11.63 16.07
N THR A 151 0.51 12.61 16.92
CA THR A 151 -0.63 12.64 17.84
C THR A 151 -1.95 12.80 17.09
N ARG A 152 -1.97 13.64 16.03
CA ARG A 152 -3.12 13.75 15.12
C ARG A 152 -3.44 12.42 14.46
N PHE A 153 -2.46 11.78 13.84
CA PHE A 153 -2.68 10.52 13.14
C PHE A 153 -3.28 9.44 14.03
N ASP A 154 -2.74 9.28 15.25
CA ASP A 154 -3.16 8.24 16.18
C ASP A 154 -4.60 8.42 16.63
N GLU A 155 -5.02 9.66 16.99
CA GLU A 155 -6.39 9.92 17.41
C GLU A 155 -7.38 10.00 16.25
N GLU A 156 -6.99 10.64 15.14
CA GLU A 156 -7.86 10.84 13.97
C GLU A 156 -8.25 9.53 13.31
N LEU A 157 -7.34 8.54 13.27
CA LEU A 157 -7.66 7.22 12.74
C LEU A 157 -8.70 6.49 13.59
N LEU A 158 -8.64 6.64 14.91
CA LEU A 158 -9.65 6.09 15.82
C LEU A 158 -10.99 6.80 15.63
N LEU A 159 -10.98 8.11 15.45
CA LEU A 159 -12.19 8.89 15.17
C LEU A 159 -12.82 8.48 13.85
N VAL A 160 -12.04 8.32 12.77
CA VAL A 160 -12.54 7.81 11.48
C VAL A 160 -13.22 6.46 11.66
N ARG A 161 -12.57 5.50 12.34
CA ARG A 161 -13.18 4.19 12.59
C ARG A 161 -14.49 4.30 13.34
N LYS A 162 -14.53 5.12 14.40
CA LYS A 162 -15.73 5.31 15.21
C LYS A 162 -16.88 5.88 14.39
N VAL A 163 -16.63 6.95 13.64
CA VAL A 163 -17.62 7.62 12.80
C VAL A 163 -18.15 6.70 11.68
N LEU A 164 -17.29 5.88 11.09
CA LEU A 164 -17.70 4.88 10.08
C LEU A 164 -18.58 3.76 10.66
N SER A 165 -18.35 3.38 11.94
CA SER A 165 -19.00 2.23 12.58
C SER A 165 -20.26 2.58 13.35
N GLU A 166 -20.28 3.73 14.03
CA GLU A 166 -21.28 4.09 15.03
C GLU A 166 -22.18 5.24 14.57
N GLU A 167 -23.32 5.39 15.23
CA GLU A 167 -24.23 6.54 15.14
C GLU A 167 -24.17 7.36 16.41
N ASN A 168 -24.57 8.63 16.35
CA ASN A 168 -24.59 9.55 17.48
C ASN A 168 -23.20 9.65 18.15
N VAL A 169 -22.17 9.77 17.33
CA VAL A 169 -20.77 9.84 17.80
C VAL A 169 -20.50 11.18 18.46
N THR A 170 -20.03 11.14 19.69
CA THR A 170 -19.31 12.23 20.36
C THR A 170 -17.84 11.88 20.48
N TRP A 171 -16.98 12.88 20.53
CA TRP A 171 -15.52 12.72 20.64
C TRP A 171 -14.91 13.89 21.42
N SER A 172 -13.93 13.61 22.25
CA SER A 172 -13.12 14.63 22.91
C SER A 172 -11.69 14.13 23.03
N SER A 173 -10.75 14.86 22.44
CA SER A 173 -9.33 14.53 22.40
C SER A 173 -8.49 15.79 22.33
N GLN A 174 -7.18 15.66 22.09
CA GLN A 174 -6.28 16.81 22.02
C GLN A 174 -6.58 17.71 20.81
N HIS A 175 -6.98 17.12 19.66
CA HIS A 175 -7.09 17.84 18.40
C HIS A 175 -8.54 18.00 17.90
N HIS A 176 -9.47 17.20 18.41
CA HIS A 176 -10.87 17.22 17.99
C HIS A 176 -11.81 17.16 19.18
N ASP A 177 -12.85 18.00 19.16
CA ASP A 177 -13.94 18.01 20.12
C ASP A 177 -15.28 18.04 19.37
N ILE A 178 -16.09 16.98 19.54
CA ILE A 178 -17.41 16.82 18.96
C ILE A 178 -18.38 16.61 20.14
N ALA A 179 -18.83 17.72 20.70
CA ALA A 179 -19.70 17.72 21.88
C ALA A 179 -21.14 17.29 21.54
N ASP A 180 -21.67 17.77 20.39
CA ASP A 180 -22.98 17.38 19.90
C ASP A 180 -22.87 16.09 19.09
N PRO A 181 -23.72 15.07 19.35
CA PRO A 181 -23.66 13.78 18.63
C PRO A 181 -23.86 13.93 17.13
N ILE A 182 -22.94 13.35 16.35
CA ILE A 182 -23.01 13.32 14.88
C ILE A 182 -23.24 11.90 14.34
N THR A 183 -23.92 11.81 13.21
CA THR A 183 -24.03 10.59 12.40
C THR A 183 -23.78 10.97 10.94
N ILE A 184 -22.84 10.30 10.26
CA ILE A 184 -22.57 10.55 8.84
C ILE A 184 -23.60 9.86 7.95
N TYR A 185 -23.89 10.46 6.80
CA TYR A 185 -24.71 9.90 5.75
C TYR A 185 -24.07 10.14 4.37
N PRO A 186 -24.03 9.12 3.45
CA PRO A 186 -24.56 7.77 3.67
C PRO A 186 -23.73 6.96 4.67
N ARG A 187 -24.33 5.91 5.23
CA ARG A 187 -23.58 4.91 6.00
C ARG A 187 -22.86 3.95 5.06
N PRO A 188 -21.68 3.41 5.41
CA PRO A 188 -21.00 2.41 4.59
C PRO A 188 -21.88 1.16 4.34
N VAL A 189 -21.75 0.57 3.17
CA VAL A 189 -22.35 -0.72 2.81
C VAL A 189 -21.67 -1.84 3.61
N GLN A 190 -20.33 -1.81 3.68
CA GLN A 190 -19.55 -2.78 4.44
C GLN A 190 -19.73 -2.57 5.95
N LYS A 191 -19.86 -3.65 6.71
CA LYS A 191 -20.06 -3.63 8.17
C LYS A 191 -18.91 -4.32 8.90
N PRO A 192 -18.47 -3.78 10.04
CA PRO A 192 -18.90 -2.54 10.68
C PRO A 192 -18.47 -1.28 9.91
N HIS A 193 -17.45 -1.38 9.07
CA HIS A 193 -16.87 -0.34 8.21
C HIS A 193 -16.07 -0.97 7.07
N PRO A 194 -15.68 -0.22 6.01
CA PRO A 194 -14.68 -0.69 5.04
C PRO A 194 -13.39 -1.13 5.73
N PRO A 195 -12.67 -2.15 5.23
CA PRO A 195 -11.39 -2.54 5.81
C PRO A 195 -10.44 -1.34 5.96
N ILE A 196 -9.85 -1.19 7.14
CA ILE A 196 -8.90 -0.11 7.44
C ILE A 196 -7.49 -0.67 7.39
N TYR A 197 -6.61 0.00 6.63
CA TYR A 197 -5.19 -0.28 6.53
C TYR A 197 -4.36 0.90 7.00
N VAL A 198 -3.17 0.60 7.52
CA VAL A 198 -2.20 1.60 7.99
C VAL A 198 -0.88 1.40 7.27
N ALA A 199 -0.35 2.46 6.63
CA ALA A 199 1.00 2.42 6.07
C ALA A 199 2.04 2.42 7.19
N CYS A 200 2.87 1.39 7.22
CA CYS A 200 3.79 1.14 8.32
C CYS A 200 5.27 1.27 7.92
N PHE A 201 5.93 2.22 8.58
CA PHE A 201 7.36 2.47 8.46
C PHE A 201 8.09 2.47 9.82
N SER A 202 7.41 2.12 10.93
CA SER A 202 8.01 2.18 12.27
C SER A 202 7.32 1.24 13.26
N GLU A 203 8.06 0.77 14.26
CA GLU A 203 7.53 -0.07 15.36
C GLU A 203 6.34 0.58 16.10
N PRO A 204 6.36 1.90 16.45
CA PRO A 204 5.19 2.52 17.09
C PRO A 204 3.92 2.46 16.22
N THR A 205 4.04 2.61 14.89
CA THR A 205 2.90 2.50 13.97
C THR A 205 2.39 1.07 13.89
N MET A 206 3.30 0.08 13.83
CA MET A 206 2.95 -1.34 13.85
C MET A 206 2.17 -1.70 15.11
N ARG A 207 2.65 -1.27 16.27
CA ARG A 207 2.01 -1.52 17.57
C ARG A 207 0.62 -0.89 17.64
N MET A 208 0.48 0.38 17.26
CA MET A 208 -0.80 1.08 17.23
C MET A 208 -1.80 0.37 16.31
N ALA A 209 -1.39 -0.07 15.13
CA ALA A 209 -2.25 -0.81 14.22
C ALA A 209 -2.67 -2.17 14.81
N ALA A 210 -1.74 -2.92 15.37
CA ALA A 210 -2.00 -4.23 15.99
C ALA A 210 -2.95 -4.13 17.19
N GLU A 211 -2.72 -3.19 18.09
CA GLU A 211 -3.52 -2.97 19.31
C GLU A 211 -4.95 -2.51 19.00
N ASN A 212 -5.20 -1.97 17.82
CA ASN A 212 -6.52 -1.50 17.41
C ASN A 212 -7.19 -2.39 16.34
N GLY A 213 -6.60 -3.53 15.97
CA GLY A 213 -7.16 -4.45 14.98
C GLY A 213 -7.15 -3.91 13.54
N PHE A 214 -6.30 -2.94 13.23
CA PHE A 214 -6.12 -2.46 11.88
C PHE A 214 -5.24 -3.41 11.07
N ASN A 215 -5.48 -3.46 9.76
CA ASN A 215 -4.58 -4.11 8.83
C ASN A 215 -3.36 -3.20 8.54
N ILE A 216 -2.29 -3.80 8.03
CA ILE A 216 -1.04 -3.07 7.82
C ILE A 216 -0.54 -3.25 6.37
N ILE A 217 0.08 -2.19 5.83
CA ILE A 217 0.80 -2.27 4.57
C ILE A 217 2.27 -1.91 4.76
N PHE A 218 3.16 -2.77 4.30
CA PHE A 218 4.60 -2.58 4.32
C PHE A 218 5.16 -2.14 2.96
N ALA A 219 6.17 -1.27 3.00
CA ALA A 219 7.14 -1.17 1.93
C ALA A 219 8.30 -2.13 2.27
N PRO A 220 8.58 -3.19 1.48
CA PRO A 220 9.52 -4.26 1.88
C PRO A 220 10.92 -3.76 2.18
N PHE A 221 11.40 -2.74 1.45
CA PHE A 221 12.68 -2.10 1.72
C PHE A 221 12.73 -1.48 3.12
N ALA A 222 11.70 -0.73 3.50
CA ALA A 222 11.61 -0.13 4.82
C ALA A 222 11.41 -1.19 5.92
N ALA A 223 10.60 -2.22 5.67
CA ALA A 223 10.43 -3.34 6.58
C ALA A 223 11.75 -4.06 6.85
N ALA A 224 12.55 -4.32 5.81
CA ALA A 224 13.86 -4.93 5.95
C ALA A 224 14.86 -4.05 6.73
N MET A 225 14.78 -2.73 6.57
CA MET A 225 15.63 -1.81 7.33
C MET A 225 15.28 -1.76 8.82
N MET A 226 13.98 -1.79 9.15
CA MET A 226 13.48 -1.63 10.52
C MET A 226 13.45 -2.93 11.31
N PHE A 227 13.21 -4.07 10.64
CA PHE A 227 12.91 -5.34 11.30
C PHE A 227 13.80 -6.51 10.81
N GLY A 228 14.81 -6.24 9.97
CA GLY A 228 15.69 -7.25 9.38
C GLY A 228 15.18 -7.82 8.07
N SER A 229 13.90 -8.23 8.00
CA SER A 229 13.26 -8.74 6.79
C SER A 229 11.76 -8.45 6.78
N LEU A 230 11.13 -8.64 5.64
CA LEU A 230 9.66 -8.58 5.52
C LEU A 230 9.00 -9.69 6.37
N ALA A 231 9.57 -10.89 6.37
CA ALA A 231 9.05 -12.02 7.13
C ALA A 231 9.08 -11.76 8.66
N GLU A 232 10.17 -11.20 9.16
CA GLU A 232 10.27 -10.80 10.58
C GLU A 232 9.30 -9.68 10.93
N ALA A 233 9.11 -8.69 10.04
CA ALA A 233 8.12 -7.63 10.22
C ALA A 233 6.69 -8.19 10.31
N VAL A 234 6.33 -9.12 9.41
CA VAL A 234 5.00 -9.77 9.41
C VAL A 234 4.81 -10.63 10.66
N ALA A 235 5.82 -11.41 11.04
CA ALA A 235 5.77 -12.23 12.24
C ALA A 235 5.55 -11.38 13.50
N ARG A 236 6.29 -10.27 13.60
CA ARG A 236 6.16 -9.32 14.72
C ARG A 236 4.77 -8.68 14.77
N PHE A 237 4.24 -8.25 13.63
CA PHE A 237 2.89 -7.70 13.56
C PHE A 237 1.83 -8.71 14.00
N ARG A 238 1.92 -9.96 13.53
CA ARG A 238 0.99 -11.04 13.91
C ARG A 238 1.04 -11.37 15.39
N GLU A 239 2.23 -11.40 15.97
CA GLU A 239 2.40 -11.58 17.43
C GLU A 239 1.64 -10.50 18.20
N LEU A 240 1.86 -9.21 17.86
CA LEU A 240 1.22 -8.08 18.50
C LEU A 240 -0.30 -8.09 18.32
N ALA A 241 -0.77 -8.33 17.09
CA ALA A 241 -2.21 -8.34 16.79
C ALA A 241 -2.92 -9.51 17.50
N THR A 242 -2.32 -10.69 17.53
CA THR A 242 -2.86 -11.84 18.25
C THR A 242 -2.93 -11.57 19.75
N ALA A 243 -1.87 -11.01 20.35
CA ALA A 243 -1.84 -10.64 21.76
C ALA A 243 -2.90 -9.60 22.13
N ALA A 244 -3.24 -8.71 21.17
CA ALA A 244 -4.29 -7.70 21.33
C ALA A 244 -5.72 -8.22 21.03
N GLY A 245 -5.88 -9.49 20.64
CA GLY A 245 -7.19 -10.11 20.34
C GLY A 245 -7.65 -9.96 18.89
N TYR A 246 -6.74 -9.60 17.97
CA TYR A 246 -7.03 -9.40 16.53
C TYR A 246 -6.20 -10.33 15.61
N PRO A 247 -6.30 -11.68 15.76
CA PRO A 247 -5.46 -12.62 15.01
C PRO A 247 -5.71 -12.58 13.49
N ASP A 248 -6.86 -12.06 13.06
CA ASP A 248 -7.26 -12.00 11.64
C ASP A 248 -6.78 -10.73 10.93
N SER A 249 -6.07 -9.82 11.62
CA SER A 249 -5.48 -8.63 11.03
C SER A 249 -4.48 -9.00 9.92
N LYS A 250 -4.62 -8.34 8.76
CA LYS A 250 -3.87 -8.68 7.55
C LYS A 250 -2.64 -7.82 7.40
N ALA A 251 -1.58 -8.43 6.87
CA ALA A 251 -0.40 -7.75 6.39
C ALA A 251 -0.34 -7.85 4.86
N MET A 252 -0.07 -6.72 4.21
CA MET A 252 0.19 -6.64 2.78
C MET A 252 1.44 -5.82 2.50
N CYS A 253 1.92 -5.81 1.26
CA CYS A 253 3.07 -5.01 0.87
C CYS A 253 2.96 -4.45 -0.54
N SER A 254 3.80 -3.45 -0.84
CA SER A 254 3.92 -2.84 -2.16
C SER A 254 5.29 -3.11 -2.76
N TYR A 255 5.34 -3.51 -4.04
CA TYR A 255 6.59 -3.69 -4.77
C TYR A 255 6.60 -2.92 -6.08
N PHE A 256 7.76 -2.33 -6.42
CA PHE A 256 8.09 -1.99 -7.80
C PHE A 256 8.16 -3.29 -8.59
N THR A 257 7.49 -3.35 -9.74
CA THR A 257 7.30 -4.62 -10.46
C THR A 257 7.62 -4.46 -11.93
N CYS A 258 8.47 -5.35 -12.47
CA CYS A 258 8.82 -5.36 -13.88
C CYS A 258 9.26 -6.78 -14.30
N LEU A 259 8.48 -7.45 -15.15
CA LEU A 259 8.94 -8.69 -15.80
C LEU A 259 10.03 -8.36 -16.81
N ALA A 260 11.08 -9.16 -16.80
CA ALA A 260 12.25 -8.99 -17.66
C ALA A 260 12.74 -10.38 -18.13
N ASP A 261 12.97 -10.53 -19.41
CA ASP A 261 13.38 -11.82 -20.00
C ASP A 261 14.92 -11.94 -20.11
N THR A 262 15.63 -10.80 -19.95
CA THR A 262 17.07 -10.71 -20.08
C THR A 262 17.70 -9.92 -18.92
N GLU A 263 18.98 -10.17 -18.64
CA GLU A 263 19.74 -9.41 -17.65
C GLU A 263 19.80 -7.90 -17.98
N ALA A 264 19.81 -7.57 -19.28
CA ALA A 264 19.78 -6.17 -19.72
C ALA A 264 18.48 -5.47 -19.35
N GLU A 265 17.34 -6.16 -19.47
CA GLU A 265 16.04 -5.64 -19.04
C GLU A 265 15.92 -5.53 -17.52
N VAL A 266 16.45 -6.50 -16.77
CA VAL A 266 16.56 -6.40 -15.28
C VAL A 266 17.36 -5.16 -14.90
N ARG A 267 18.52 -4.98 -15.53
CA ARG A 267 19.37 -3.81 -15.30
C ARG A 267 18.66 -2.50 -15.60
N ALA A 268 17.94 -2.42 -16.74
CA ALA A 268 17.17 -1.24 -17.11
C ALA A 268 16.04 -0.94 -16.10
N ALA A 269 15.37 -1.97 -15.54
CA ALA A 269 14.38 -1.80 -14.47
C ALA A 269 15.01 -1.27 -13.18
N GLN A 270 16.17 -1.78 -12.78
CA GLN A 270 16.93 -1.29 -11.63
C GLN A 270 17.41 0.15 -11.80
N GLU A 271 17.91 0.52 -12.98
CA GLU A 271 18.32 1.90 -13.31
C GLU A 271 17.14 2.86 -13.25
N ARG A 272 15.97 2.46 -13.77
CA ARG A 272 14.74 3.24 -13.69
C ARG A 272 14.27 3.41 -12.24
N LEU A 273 14.33 2.35 -11.42
CA LEU A 273 14.02 2.45 -10.00
C LEU A 273 15.00 3.35 -9.26
N LEU A 274 16.28 3.24 -9.52
CA LEU A 274 17.29 4.14 -8.91
C LEU A 274 17.05 5.59 -9.32
N PHE A 275 16.75 5.83 -10.59
CA PHE A 275 16.37 7.17 -11.08
C PHE A 275 15.16 7.71 -10.31
N TYR A 276 14.09 6.91 -10.16
CA TYR A 276 12.93 7.26 -9.36
C TYR A 276 13.33 7.60 -7.92
N LEU A 277 14.02 6.71 -7.21
CA LEU A 277 14.38 6.88 -5.80
C LEU A 277 15.21 8.16 -5.57
N LYS A 278 16.20 8.45 -6.42
CA LYS A 278 17.04 9.65 -6.30
C LYS A 278 16.26 10.94 -6.54
N ASN A 279 15.23 10.92 -7.36
CA ASN A 279 14.44 12.10 -7.69
C ASN A 279 13.29 12.34 -6.70
N VAL A 280 12.82 11.33 -5.98
CA VAL A 280 11.83 11.48 -4.90
C VAL A 280 12.49 11.70 -3.52
N ALA A 281 13.75 11.34 -3.36
CA ALA A 281 14.50 11.52 -2.11
C ALA A 281 14.40 12.94 -1.50
N PRO A 282 14.39 14.03 -2.29
CA PRO A 282 14.21 15.38 -1.74
C PRO A 282 12.87 15.65 -1.06
N ALA A 283 11.86 14.79 -1.23
CA ALA A 283 10.59 14.87 -0.50
C ALA A 283 10.71 14.36 0.96
N PHE A 284 11.78 13.62 1.27
CA PHE A 284 12.02 13.10 2.61
C PHE A 284 12.88 14.04 3.44
N PRO A 285 12.73 14.04 4.77
CA PRO A 285 13.64 14.74 5.67
C PRO A 285 15.08 14.26 5.47
N SER A 286 15.99 15.20 5.25
CA SER A 286 17.42 14.91 4.98
C SER A 286 18.38 15.49 6.00
N ASN A 287 17.93 16.42 6.88
CA ASN A 287 18.77 17.02 7.90
C ASN A 287 18.52 16.38 9.27
N PRO A 288 19.52 15.69 9.88
CA PRO A 288 19.36 15.03 11.17
C PRO A 288 19.13 16.00 12.35
N GLU A 289 19.53 17.27 12.22
CA GLU A 289 19.38 18.28 13.26
C GLU A 289 17.95 18.82 13.33
N THR A 290 17.28 18.94 12.19
CA THR A 290 15.94 19.50 12.07
C THR A 290 14.85 18.44 11.95
N ALA A 291 15.21 17.21 11.56
CA ALA A 291 14.24 16.11 11.45
C ALA A 291 13.64 15.76 12.83
N PRO A 292 12.31 15.80 12.98
CA PRO A 292 11.66 15.34 14.20
C PRO A 292 12.07 13.92 14.58
N PRO A 293 12.19 13.58 15.87
CA PRO A 293 12.67 12.26 16.31
C PRO A 293 11.95 11.08 15.68
N HIS A 294 10.64 11.21 15.46
CA HIS A 294 9.77 10.15 14.95
C HIS A 294 9.88 9.89 13.44
N ILE A 295 10.62 10.72 12.69
CA ILE A 295 10.89 10.54 11.26
C ILE A 295 12.39 10.60 10.93
N ARG A 296 13.26 10.68 11.93
CA ARG A 296 14.71 10.77 11.73
C ARG A 296 15.29 9.60 10.93
N TYR A 297 14.65 8.43 10.98
CA TYR A 297 15.06 7.27 10.19
C TYR A 297 15.02 7.52 8.66
N PHE A 298 14.24 8.51 8.18
CA PHE A 298 14.27 8.89 6.77
C PHE A 298 15.61 9.53 6.34
N VAL A 299 16.31 10.20 7.25
CA VAL A 299 17.62 10.77 6.95
C VAL A 299 18.61 9.69 6.52
N ASP A 300 18.63 8.57 7.23
CA ASP A 300 19.50 7.43 6.90
C ASP A 300 19.07 6.80 5.55
N ILE A 301 17.77 6.79 5.27
CA ILE A 301 17.24 6.28 3.99
C ILE A 301 17.72 7.15 2.83
N VAL A 302 17.63 8.48 2.94
CA VAL A 302 18.07 9.41 1.89
C VAL A 302 19.58 9.25 1.63
N ASP A 303 20.37 9.20 2.67
CA ASP A 303 21.81 8.99 2.56
C ASP A 303 22.17 7.66 1.88
N ARG A 304 21.41 6.61 2.19
CA ARG A 304 21.57 5.31 1.57
C ARG A 304 21.18 5.33 0.10
N ILE A 305 20.03 5.93 -0.26
CA ILE A 305 19.59 6.08 -1.65
C ILE A 305 20.64 6.82 -2.48
N ASN A 306 21.23 7.88 -1.94
CA ASN A 306 22.24 8.66 -2.66
C ASN A 306 23.52 7.87 -2.99
N ARG A 307 23.87 6.87 -2.18
CA ARG A 307 25.03 5.98 -2.38
C ARG A 307 24.73 4.72 -3.19
N MET A 308 23.44 4.40 -3.41
CA MET A 308 23.01 3.20 -4.12
C MET A 308 23.43 3.20 -5.59
N ARG A 309 23.73 2.00 -6.07
CA ARG A 309 23.92 1.66 -7.49
C ARG A 309 22.77 0.75 -7.93
N PRO A 310 22.50 0.61 -9.24
CA PRO A 310 21.43 -0.25 -9.74
C PRO A 310 21.48 -1.69 -9.19
N GLU A 311 22.67 -2.27 -9.11
CA GLU A 311 22.92 -3.63 -8.60
C GLU A 311 22.60 -3.83 -7.10
N ASP A 312 22.49 -2.76 -6.34
CA ASP A 312 22.08 -2.81 -4.93
C ASP A 312 20.55 -2.96 -4.77
N LEU A 313 19.81 -2.77 -5.86
CA LEU A 313 18.35 -2.89 -5.91
C LEU A 313 17.95 -4.33 -6.26
N GLY A 314 17.87 -5.17 -5.24
CA GLY A 314 17.47 -6.57 -5.34
C GLY A 314 16.05 -6.83 -4.81
N GLU A 315 15.79 -8.07 -4.40
CA GLU A 315 14.49 -8.60 -3.96
C GLU A 315 13.79 -7.80 -2.84
N ARG A 316 14.53 -7.00 -2.07
CA ARG A 316 13.95 -6.14 -1.03
C ARG A 316 13.32 -4.86 -1.60
N SER A 317 13.58 -4.55 -2.87
CA SER A 317 13.18 -3.28 -3.50
C SER A 317 12.30 -3.48 -4.71
N ILE A 318 12.60 -4.48 -5.54
CA ILE A 318 11.93 -4.70 -6.81
C ILE A 318 11.66 -6.19 -7.05
N VAL A 319 10.47 -6.49 -7.56
CA VAL A 319 10.13 -7.79 -8.15
C VAL A 319 10.45 -7.71 -9.63
N THR A 320 11.56 -8.33 -10.05
CA THR A 320 12.01 -8.30 -11.46
C THR A 320 12.73 -9.59 -11.83
N GLY A 321 12.75 -9.92 -13.10
CA GLY A 321 13.35 -11.13 -13.68
C GLY A 321 12.37 -11.86 -14.59
N THR A 322 12.75 -13.08 -14.97
CA THR A 322 11.88 -13.97 -15.76
C THR A 322 10.62 -14.34 -14.96
N ARG A 323 9.62 -14.84 -15.68
CA ARG A 323 8.38 -15.36 -15.06
C ARG A 323 8.67 -16.25 -13.83
N ASP A 324 9.56 -17.21 -13.97
CA ASP A 324 9.81 -18.20 -12.91
C ASP A 324 10.55 -17.58 -11.70
N GLN A 325 11.48 -16.67 -11.93
CA GLN A 325 12.15 -15.91 -10.87
C GLN A 325 11.15 -15.02 -10.11
N VAL A 326 10.24 -14.37 -10.82
CA VAL A 326 9.18 -13.55 -10.20
C VAL A 326 8.23 -14.41 -9.37
N ILE A 327 7.81 -15.57 -9.87
CA ILE A 327 6.95 -16.51 -9.14
C ILE A 327 7.67 -17.03 -7.89
N GLU A 328 8.94 -17.41 -7.98
CA GLU A 328 9.74 -17.85 -6.84
C GLU A 328 9.85 -16.77 -5.76
N HIS A 329 10.16 -15.52 -6.17
CA HIS A 329 10.22 -14.39 -5.24
C HIS A 329 8.89 -14.15 -4.53
N LEU A 330 7.79 -14.08 -5.29
CA LEU A 330 6.45 -13.85 -4.73
C LEU A 330 5.97 -15.03 -3.87
N GLY A 331 6.39 -16.25 -4.16
CA GLY A 331 6.16 -17.43 -3.31
C GLY A 331 6.82 -17.28 -1.93
N ARG A 332 8.02 -16.68 -1.85
CA ARG A 332 8.64 -16.35 -0.55
C ARG A 332 7.88 -15.25 0.18
N VAL A 333 7.32 -14.27 -0.54
CA VAL A 333 6.48 -13.21 0.03
C VAL A 333 5.17 -13.78 0.58
N GLU A 334 4.54 -14.68 -0.15
CA GLU A 334 3.35 -15.43 0.30
C GLU A 334 3.65 -16.25 1.56
N ALA A 335 4.75 -17.02 1.56
CA ALA A 335 5.19 -17.83 2.69
C ALA A 335 5.50 -16.99 3.94
N ALA A 336 5.92 -15.73 3.79
CA ALA A 336 6.05 -14.77 4.88
C ALA A 336 4.70 -14.35 5.48
N GLY A 337 3.58 -14.70 4.82
CA GLY A 337 2.22 -14.45 5.28
C GLY A 337 1.62 -13.12 4.81
N ILE A 338 2.13 -12.57 3.74
CA ILE A 338 1.52 -11.43 3.06
C ILE A 338 0.23 -11.89 2.36
N SER A 339 -0.85 -11.17 2.61
CA SER A 339 -2.17 -11.46 2.04
C SER A 339 -2.40 -10.84 0.66
N GLU A 340 -1.67 -9.78 0.34
CA GLU A 340 -1.78 -9.07 -0.94
C GLU A 340 -0.48 -8.32 -1.24
N VAL A 341 -0.06 -8.36 -2.50
CA VAL A 341 1.04 -7.55 -3.04
C VAL A 341 0.47 -6.54 -4.02
N ILE A 342 0.63 -5.24 -3.74
CA ILE A 342 0.27 -4.20 -4.70
C ILE A 342 1.48 -3.86 -5.57
N CYS A 343 1.31 -4.00 -6.87
CA CYS A 343 2.36 -3.92 -7.87
C CYS A 343 2.42 -2.52 -8.49
N TYR A 344 3.58 -1.86 -8.37
CA TYR A 344 3.83 -0.57 -8.98
C TYR A 344 4.60 -0.74 -10.29
N PHE A 345 3.90 -0.65 -11.43
CA PHE A 345 4.47 -0.88 -12.75
C PHE A 345 5.01 0.38 -13.40
N ASN A 346 4.33 1.52 -13.25
CA ASN A 346 4.59 2.75 -13.99
C ASN A 346 5.58 3.71 -13.32
N PHE A 347 6.44 3.22 -12.40
CA PHE A 347 7.44 4.02 -11.73
C PHE A 347 8.52 4.58 -12.66
N GLY A 348 9.08 5.74 -12.31
CA GLY A 348 10.24 6.32 -12.97
C GLY A 348 10.03 6.66 -14.43
N LEU A 349 8.87 7.21 -14.79
CA LEU A 349 8.51 7.63 -16.15
C LEU A 349 8.36 6.47 -17.17
N LEU A 350 8.01 5.26 -16.72
CA LEU A 350 7.67 4.20 -17.68
C LEU A 350 6.45 4.63 -18.51
N PRO A 351 6.54 4.62 -19.86
CA PRO A 351 5.42 5.02 -20.72
C PRO A 351 4.16 4.19 -20.45
N HIS A 352 2.98 4.83 -20.51
CA HIS A 352 1.67 4.22 -20.27
C HIS A 352 1.47 2.90 -21.02
N SER A 353 1.78 2.86 -22.30
CA SER A 353 1.66 1.62 -23.13
C SER A 353 2.55 0.49 -22.60
N GLN A 354 3.75 0.80 -22.11
CA GLN A 354 4.65 -0.19 -21.54
C GLN A 354 4.16 -0.65 -20.15
N ALA A 355 3.63 0.26 -19.33
CA ALA A 355 3.02 -0.10 -18.06
C ALA A 355 1.84 -1.06 -18.26
N LEU A 356 0.93 -0.77 -19.19
CA LEU A 356 -0.16 -1.68 -19.57
C LEU A 356 0.35 -3.02 -20.11
N HIS A 357 1.43 -3.03 -20.88
CA HIS A 357 2.06 -4.26 -21.35
C HIS A 357 2.56 -5.10 -20.17
N GLN A 358 3.29 -4.50 -19.24
CA GLN A 358 3.76 -5.18 -18.02
C GLN A 358 2.62 -5.73 -17.18
N MET A 359 1.55 -4.96 -17.00
CA MET A 359 0.35 -5.40 -16.27
C MET A 359 -0.31 -6.63 -16.94
N ARG A 360 -0.43 -6.63 -18.27
CA ARG A 360 -0.98 -7.79 -19.02
C ARG A 360 -0.09 -9.01 -18.90
N ARG A 361 1.21 -8.84 -19.02
CA ARG A 361 2.18 -9.93 -18.84
C ARG A 361 2.07 -10.53 -17.44
N PHE A 362 2.09 -9.68 -16.40
CA PHE A 362 1.99 -10.13 -15.02
C PHE A 362 0.68 -10.91 -14.77
N ALA A 363 -0.43 -10.40 -15.26
CA ALA A 363 -1.73 -11.06 -15.11
C ALA A 363 -1.80 -12.41 -15.85
N ALA A 364 -1.20 -12.53 -17.02
CA ALA A 364 -1.22 -13.76 -17.82
C ALA A 364 -0.17 -14.78 -17.39
N GLU A 365 1.02 -14.33 -16.97
CA GLU A 365 2.18 -15.18 -16.75
C GLU A 365 2.42 -15.51 -15.27
N VAL A 366 2.10 -14.59 -14.35
CA VAL A 366 2.42 -14.72 -12.93
C VAL A 366 1.20 -15.04 -12.06
N MET A 367 0.12 -14.27 -12.18
CA MET A 367 -1.05 -14.42 -11.30
C MET A 367 -1.64 -15.84 -11.28
N PRO A 368 -1.68 -16.61 -12.41
CA PRO A 368 -2.21 -17.96 -12.39
C PRO A 368 -1.45 -18.95 -11.49
N ALA A 369 -0.16 -18.70 -11.22
CA ALA A 369 0.62 -19.56 -10.31
C ALA A 369 0.17 -19.46 -8.84
N PHE A 370 -0.58 -18.42 -8.50
CA PHE A 370 -1.12 -18.15 -7.16
C PHE A 370 -2.65 -18.29 -7.11
N ALA A 371 -3.28 -18.78 -8.19
CA ALA A 371 -4.70 -19.08 -8.16
C ALA A 371 -4.96 -20.34 -7.32
N PRO A 372 -6.13 -20.44 -6.62
CA PRO A 372 -6.50 -21.68 -5.96
C PRO A 372 -6.55 -22.82 -6.99
N GLU A 373 -6.01 -23.98 -6.62
CA GLU A 373 -6.20 -25.16 -7.45
C GLU A 373 -7.70 -25.35 -7.72
N PRO A 374 -8.10 -25.58 -8.99
CA PRO A 374 -9.49 -25.89 -9.27
C PRO A 374 -9.91 -27.09 -8.42
N ALA A 375 -10.98 -26.94 -7.65
CA ALA A 375 -11.50 -28.05 -6.85
C ALA A 375 -11.74 -29.25 -7.79
N VAL A 376 -10.93 -30.29 -7.61
CA VAL A 376 -11.14 -31.56 -8.33
C VAL A 376 -12.47 -32.10 -7.79
N LEU A 377 -13.54 -31.90 -8.54
CA LEU A 377 -14.80 -32.60 -8.30
C LEU A 377 -14.46 -34.09 -8.37
N ARG A 378 -14.30 -34.73 -7.20
CA ARG A 378 -14.32 -36.18 -7.13
C ARG A 378 -15.72 -36.62 -7.50
N VAL A 379 -15.85 -37.09 -8.73
CA VAL A 379 -17.05 -37.78 -9.25
C VAL A 379 -17.21 -39.12 -8.52
#